data_f3e8d46b8f75afd352ba1371af540d5a
#
_entry.id   f3e8d46b8f75afd352ba1371af540d5a
#
_cell.length_a   1.000
_cell.length_b   1.000
_cell.length_c   1.000
_cell.angle_alpha   90.00
_cell.angle_beta   90.00
_cell.angle_gamma   90.00
#
_symmetry.space_group_name_H-M   'P 1'
#
loop_
_entity.id
_entity.type
_entity.pdbx_description
1 polymer ?
#
loop_
_entity_poly.entity_id
_entity_poly.type
_entity_poly.pdbx_seq_one_letter_code
_entity_poly.pdbx_strand_id
1 'polypeptide(L)'
;FPSNVYCWSERAAQCGAEIVTIPIPADHDWTAAVLAAIDETVAVAALPHNHWTDGSLLDLEAIGAALRAVGAKLVLDITQSIGAMPIDVAKVKPDFLVAACYKWMLGPYSLGFLYVAPEFQEGEPLEYNWITRAGAEDFSALVDYADDYQPGARRYDMGERANFSLMPMAIAALEQLLDWGIADIQMTLAARTADIAGKCESLGLMPLPQSLRAGHFLGLRREGGLPKGLLETLLAEGIYISVRGSSLRVTPHLFNNDADVDKLVAALKKIL
;
A
#
# COMPACT_ATOMS: atom_id res chain seq x y z
N PHE A 1 0.34 -2.51 8.36
CA PHE A 1 1.02 -3.80 8.15
C PHE A 1 2.18 -3.93 9.15
N PRO A 2 2.51 -5.15 9.69
CA PRO A 2 3.46 -5.31 10.78
C PRO A 2 4.83 -4.66 10.55
N SER A 3 5.42 -4.80 9.35
CA SER A 3 6.72 -4.18 9.05
C SER A 3 6.70 -2.65 9.16
N ASN A 4 5.55 -2.03 8.92
CA ASN A 4 5.37 -0.59 9.04
C ASN A 4 5.03 -0.15 10.48
N VAL A 5 4.93 -1.07 11.41
CA VAL A 5 4.74 -0.81 12.84
C VAL A 5 6.05 -1.02 13.60
N TYR A 6 6.69 -2.16 13.40
CA TYR A 6 7.87 -2.53 14.19
C TYR A 6 9.04 -1.57 14.05
N CYS A 7 9.33 -1.09 12.84
CA CYS A 7 10.41 -0.13 12.63
C CYS A 7 10.20 1.17 13.41
N TRP A 8 8.96 1.65 13.49
CA TRP A 8 8.61 2.84 14.26
C TRP A 8 8.65 2.59 15.76
N SER A 9 8.18 1.44 16.24
CA SER A 9 8.24 1.05 17.66
C SER A 9 9.68 0.98 18.14
N GLU A 10 10.57 0.33 17.37
CA GLU A 10 12.00 0.28 17.69
C GLU A 10 12.64 1.66 17.68
N ARG A 11 12.33 2.48 16.68
CA ARG A 11 12.88 3.83 16.60
C ARG A 11 12.39 4.73 17.74
N ALA A 12 11.11 4.66 18.06
CA ALA A 12 10.51 5.41 19.16
C ALA A 12 11.18 5.06 20.51
N ALA A 13 11.39 3.76 20.77
CA ALA A 13 12.09 3.30 21.97
C ALA A 13 13.54 3.86 22.06
N GLN A 14 14.24 3.96 20.91
CA GLN A 14 15.62 4.49 20.87
C GLN A 14 15.71 6.00 21.12
N CYS A 15 14.72 6.78 20.69
CA CYS A 15 14.76 8.24 20.80
C CYS A 15 13.80 8.83 21.85
N GLY A 16 13.08 7.99 22.59
CA GLY A 16 12.14 8.41 23.63
C GLY A 16 10.86 9.04 23.08
N ALA A 17 10.49 8.74 21.81
CA ALA A 17 9.23 9.16 21.25
C ALA A 17 8.07 8.23 21.64
N GLU A 18 6.85 8.76 21.63
CA GLU A 18 5.62 7.99 21.85
C GLU A 18 5.00 7.57 20.51
N ILE A 19 4.48 6.35 20.45
CA ILE A 19 3.69 5.87 19.32
C ILE A 19 2.20 6.09 19.62
N VAL A 20 1.58 6.98 18.88
CA VAL A 20 0.12 7.16 18.91
C VAL A 20 -0.52 6.24 17.87
N THR A 21 -1.23 5.23 18.36
CA THR A 21 -1.99 4.33 17.49
C THR A 21 -3.43 4.79 17.39
N ILE A 22 -3.90 5.09 16.18
CA ILE A 22 -5.30 5.50 15.95
C ILE A 22 -6.16 4.24 15.94
N PRO A 23 -7.15 4.12 16.83
CA PRO A 23 -8.07 2.98 16.85
C PRO A 23 -9.00 3.02 15.63
N ILE A 24 -9.58 1.87 15.28
CA ILE A 24 -10.57 1.79 14.20
C ILE A 24 -11.75 2.71 14.53
N PRO A 25 -12.02 3.76 13.73
CA PRO A 25 -13.14 4.65 13.99
C PRO A 25 -14.48 3.92 13.82
N ALA A 26 -15.47 4.25 14.67
CA ALA A 26 -16.76 3.56 14.67
C ALA A 26 -17.54 3.75 13.36
N ASP A 27 -17.36 4.89 12.71
CA ASP A 27 -17.93 5.25 11.40
C ASP A 27 -17.05 4.85 10.22
N HIS A 28 -15.85 4.31 10.50
CA HIS A 28 -14.81 3.96 9.53
C HIS A 28 -14.25 5.14 8.73
N ASP A 29 -14.47 6.37 9.15
CA ASP A 29 -13.81 7.54 8.59
C ASP A 29 -12.39 7.70 9.16
N TRP A 30 -11.45 6.97 8.58
CA TRP A 30 -10.05 7.04 8.95
C TRP A 30 -9.43 8.41 8.70
N THR A 31 -9.90 9.11 7.68
CA THR A 31 -9.40 10.46 7.39
C THR A 31 -9.69 11.41 8.53
N ALA A 32 -10.95 11.45 8.98
CA ALA A 32 -11.33 12.28 10.11
C ALA A 32 -10.60 11.91 11.40
N ALA A 33 -10.44 10.59 11.68
CA ALA A 33 -9.72 10.11 12.86
C ALA A 33 -8.22 10.48 12.83
N VAL A 34 -7.57 10.38 11.67
CA VAL A 34 -6.17 10.78 11.50
C VAL A 34 -6.02 12.30 11.67
N LEU A 35 -6.88 13.08 11.01
CA LEU A 35 -6.84 14.54 11.11
C LEU A 35 -7.02 15.03 12.56
N ALA A 36 -7.90 14.38 13.33
CA ALA A 36 -8.15 14.72 14.74
C ALA A 36 -6.95 14.39 15.66
N ALA A 37 -6.03 13.53 15.22
CA ALA A 37 -4.84 13.15 15.99
C ALA A 37 -3.59 13.97 15.60
N ILE A 38 -3.70 14.90 14.66
CA ILE A 38 -2.58 15.75 14.23
C ILE A 38 -2.55 17.03 15.06
N ASP A 39 -1.45 17.24 15.77
CA ASP A 39 -1.14 18.47 16.51
C ASP A 39 0.38 18.77 16.42
N GLU A 40 0.82 19.83 17.10
CA GLU A 40 2.22 20.29 17.08
C GLU A 40 3.21 19.30 17.73
N THR A 41 2.73 18.28 18.42
CA THR A 41 3.58 17.23 19.03
C THR A 41 3.90 16.11 18.05
N VAL A 42 3.17 16.02 16.95
CA VAL A 42 3.39 14.99 15.91
C VAL A 42 4.66 15.30 15.13
N ALA A 43 5.64 14.39 15.21
CA ALA A 43 6.85 14.49 14.41
C ALA A 43 6.74 13.78 13.07
N VAL A 44 6.12 12.59 13.06
CA VAL A 44 5.99 11.74 11.86
C VAL A 44 4.62 11.05 11.87
N ALA A 45 3.95 11.03 10.73
CA ALA A 45 2.82 10.15 10.47
C ALA A 45 3.22 9.08 9.45
N ALA A 46 3.17 7.81 9.85
CA ALA A 46 3.46 6.65 9.01
C ALA A 46 2.16 5.95 8.64
N LEU A 47 1.69 6.13 7.42
CA LEU A 47 0.33 5.78 7.01
C LEU A 47 0.30 4.98 5.70
N PRO A 48 -0.74 4.15 5.48
CA PRO A 48 -1.03 3.59 4.16
C PRO A 48 -1.92 4.54 3.36
N HIS A 49 -2.11 4.28 2.06
CA HIS A 49 -3.16 4.92 1.27
C HIS A 49 -4.53 4.28 1.53
N ASN A 50 -4.56 2.95 1.66
CA ASN A 50 -5.73 2.21 2.13
C ASN A 50 -5.33 1.12 3.12
N HIS A 51 -6.23 0.84 4.06
CA HIS A 51 -5.96 -0.15 5.10
C HIS A 51 -5.94 -1.58 4.53
N TRP A 52 -4.95 -2.36 4.88
CA TRP A 52 -4.66 -3.67 4.30
C TRP A 52 -5.62 -4.79 4.71
N THR A 53 -6.48 -4.56 5.71
CA THR A 53 -7.45 -5.57 6.18
C THR A 53 -8.78 -5.47 5.47
N ASP A 54 -9.27 -4.25 5.18
CA ASP A 54 -10.63 -4.01 4.70
C ASP A 54 -10.75 -3.01 3.55
N GLY A 55 -9.62 -2.38 3.16
CA GLY A 55 -9.59 -1.42 2.06
C GLY A 55 -10.03 -0.01 2.44
N SER A 56 -10.24 0.30 3.73
CA SER A 56 -10.58 1.65 4.18
C SER A 56 -9.59 2.67 3.63
N LEU A 57 -10.10 3.77 3.07
CA LEU A 57 -9.33 4.77 2.35
C LEU A 57 -8.97 5.96 3.24
N LEU A 58 -7.79 6.55 3.01
CA LEU A 58 -7.34 7.79 3.61
C LEU A 58 -7.22 8.87 2.54
N ASP A 59 -7.73 10.08 2.83
CA ASP A 59 -7.47 11.27 2.02
C ASP A 59 -6.07 11.81 2.32
N LEU A 60 -5.10 11.35 1.53
CA LEU A 60 -3.70 11.70 1.73
C LEU A 60 -3.39 13.17 1.37
N GLU A 61 -4.21 13.81 0.53
CA GLU A 61 -4.04 15.24 0.22
C GLU A 61 -4.38 16.08 1.44
N ALA A 62 -5.54 15.82 2.07
CA ALA A 62 -5.98 16.51 3.29
C ALA A 62 -5.02 16.25 4.46
N ILE A 63 -4.65 14.98 4.68
CA ILE A 63 -3.72 14.58 5.75
C ILE A 63 -2.34 15.21 5.54
N GLY A 64 -1.79 15.14 4.34
CA GLY A 64 -0.49 15.75 4.01
C GLY A 64 -0.49 17.26 4.22
N ALA A 65 -1.60 17.96 3.90
CA ALA A 65 -1.74 19.38 4.17
C ALA A 65 -1.74 19.70 5.68
N ALA A 66 -2.49 18.92 6.47
CA ALA A 66 -2.54 19.08 7.94
C ALA A 66 -1.19 18.84 8.61
N LEU A 67 -0.48 17.77 8.22
CA LEU A 67 0.85 17.45 8.74
C LEU A 67 1.87 18.58 8.44
N ARG A 68 1.87 19.10 7.22
CA ARG A 68 2.75 20.23 6.87
C ARG A 68 2.44 21.48 7.69
N ALA A 69 1.18 21.73 8.01
CA ALA A 69 0.79 22.90 8.82
C ALA A 69 1.39 22.88 10.21
N VAL A 70 1.65 21.70 10.79
CA VAL A 70 2.30 21.52 12.11
C VAL A 70 3.79 21.16 12.01
N GLY A 71 4.34 21.09 10.78
CA GLY A 71 5.76 20.75 10.56
C GLY A 71 6.09 19.26 10.65
N ALA A 72 5.07 18.39 10.76
CA ALA A 72 5.23 16.94 10.82
C ALA A 72 5.56 16.33 9.44
N LYS A 73 6.20 15.15 9.46
CA LYS A 73 6.60 14.41 8.25
C LYS A 73 5.59 13.33 7.89
N LEU A 74 5.39 13.13 6.59
CA LEU A 74 4.50 12.11 6.04
C LEU A 74 5.31 10.98 5.39
N VAL A 75 5.22 9.78 5.96
CA VAL A 75 5.80 8.55 5.41
C VAL A 75 4.68 7.62 4.98
N LEU A 76 4.68 7.21 3.71
CA LEU A 76 3.62 6.41 3.14
C LEU A 76 4.10 5.00 2.75
N ASP A 77 3.33 3.99 3.12
CA ASP A 77 3.39 2.66 2.52
C ASP A 77 2.17 2.47 1.61
N ILE A 78 2.38 2.63 0.30
CA ILE A 78 1.31 2.52 -0.70
C ILE A 78 1.30 1.18 -1.43
N THR A 79 1.92 0.15 -0.83
CA THR A 79 1.97 -1.20 -1.39
C THR A 79 0.59 -1.77 -1.76
N GLN A 80 -0.47 -1.34 -1.08
CA GLN A 80 -1.83 -1.83 -1.35
C GLN A 80 -2.62 -0.98 -2.36
N SER A 81 -2.06 0.08 -2.92
CA SER A 81 -2.78 0.97 -3.84
C SER A 81 -2.05 1.25 -5.14
N ILE A 82 -0.73 1.40 -5.12
CA ILE A 82 0.04 1.72 -6.34
C ILE A 82 -0.08 0.60 -7.37
N GLY A 83 -0.37 0.98 -8.61
CA GLY A 83 -0.69 0.04 -9.69
C GLY A 83 -2.19 -0.22 -9.87
N ALA A 84 -3.03 0.03 -8.85
CA ALA A 84 -4.48 -0.13 -8.92
C ALA A 84 -5.26 1.17 -8.67
N MET A 85 -4.61 2.18 -8.10
CA MET A 85 -5.23 3.48 -7.79
C MET A 85 -4.22 4.60 -8.03
N PRO A 86 -4.61 5.70 -8.70
CA PRO A 86 -3.75 6.85 -8.91
C PRO A 86 -3.32 7.50 -7.59
N ILE A 87 -2.10 8.02 -7.58
CA ILE A 87 -1.60 8.92 -6.55
C ILE A 87 -0.85 10.06 -7.21
N ASP A 88 -1.12 11.30 -6.79
CA ASP A 88 -0.42 12.49 -7.23
C ASP A 88 0.54 12.96 -6.14
N VAL A 89 1.82 12.64 -6.31
CA VAL A 89 2.89 13.01 -5.36
C VAL A 89 3.01 14.54 -5.23
N ALA A 90 2.72 15.30 -6.29
CA ALA A 90 2.80 16.76 -6.24
C ALA A 90 1.70 17.39 -5.38
N LYS A 91 0.56 16.72 -5.21
CA LYS A 91 -0.54 17.15 -4.34
C LYS A 91 -0.37 16.63 -2.92
N VAL A 92 -0.14 15.32 -2.76
CA VAL A 92 0.04 14.66 -1.45
C VAL A 92 1.28 15.19 -0.75
N LYS A 93 2.40 15.35 -1.48
CA LYS A 93 3.71 15.79 -1.01
C LYS A 93 4.22 14.95 0.18
N PRO A 94 4.34 13.62 0.03
CA PRO A 94 4.93 12.80 1.07
C PRO A 94 6.44 13.13 1.19
N ASP A 95 6.98 13.02 2.38
CA ASP A 95 8.43 13.14 2.61
C ASP A 95 9.14 11.85 2.16
N PHE A 96 8.52 10.69 2.43
CA PHE A 96 8.97 9.38 1.94
C PHE A 96 7.77 8.55 1.52
N LEU A 97 7.96 7.73 0.49
CA LEU A 97 6.93 6.80 0.04
C LEU A 97 7.59 5.49 -0.38
N VAL A 98 7.06 4.39 0.12
CA VAL A 98 7.54 3.05 -0.22
C VAL A 98 6.44 2.20 -0.83
N ALA A 99 6.83 1.28 -1.69
CA ALA A 99 5.94 0.28 -2.24
C ALA A 99 6.68 -1.00 -2.62
N ALA A 100 6.14 -2.15 -2.23
CA ALA A 100 6.60 -3.45 -2.70
C ALA A 100 6.03 -3.74 -4.10
N CYS A 101 6.88 -4.28 -4.98
CA CYS A 101 6.54 -4.50 -6.40
C CYS A 101 5.56 -5.64 -6.65
N TYR A 102 5.50 -6.65 -5.77
CA TYR A 102 4.86 -7.94 -6.01
C TYR A 102 3.33 -8.00 -5.83
N LYS A 103 2.67 -6.87 -5.52
CA LYS A 103 1.21 -6.82 -5.37
C LYS A 103 0.57 -6.17 -6.60
N TRP A 104 0.02 -5.00 -6.43
CA TRP A 104 -0.72 -4.28 -7.47
C TRP A 104 0.15 -3.74 -8.60
N MET A 105 1.47 -3.66 -8.39
CA MET A 105 2.41 -3.38 -9.48
C MET A 105 2.75 -4.61 -10.32
N LEU A 106 2.20 -5.81 -10.01
CA LEU A 106 2.33 -7.06 -10.77
C LEU A 106 3.78 -7.53 -10.99
N GLY A 107 4.72 -6.97 -10.25
CA GLY A 107 6.15 -7.27 -10.37
C GLY A 107 6.60 -8.43 -9.48
N PRO A 108 7.90 -8.74 -9.48
CA PRO A 108 8.47 -9.83 -8.70
C PRO A 108 8.58 -9.51 -7.21
N TYR A 109 8.72 -10.57 -6.39
CA TYR A 109 9.17 -10.45 -5.00
C TYR A 109 10.59 -9.89 -4.92
N SER A 110 10.97 -9.40 -3.75
CA SER A 110 12.32 -8.87 -3.43
C SER A 110 12.70 -7.62 -4.23
N LEU A 111 11.71 -6.91 -4.76
CA LEU A 111 11.88 -5.62 -5.42
C LEU A 111 10.84 -4.64 -4.89
N GLY A 112 11.24 -3.40 -4.68
CA GLY A 112 10.38 -2.32 -4.22
C GLY A 112 10.92 -0.98 -4.64
N PHE A 113 10.12 0.06 -4.45
CA PHE A 113 10.46 1.43 -4.81
C PHE A 113 10.41 2.32 -3.58
N LEU A 114 11.36 3.24 -3.52
CA LEU A 114 11.44 4.30 -2.52
C LEU A 114 11.43 5.66 -3.25
N TYR A 115 10.44 6.48 -2.93
CA TYR A 115 10.45 7.90 -3.23
C TYR A 115 10.97 8.67 -2.02
N VAL A 116 11.83 9.63 -2.26
CA VAL A 116 12.38 10.54 -1.25
C VAL A 116 12.16 11.96 -1.75
N ALA A 117 11.52 12.79 -0.95
CA ALA A 117 11.31 14.20 -1.27
C ALA A 117 12.65 14.93 -1.43
N PRO A 118 12.74 15.94 -2.31
CA PRO A 118 14.00 16.60 -2.63
C PRO A 118 14.81 17.09 -1.42
N GLU A 119 14.15 17.60 -0.40
CA GLU A 119 14.80 18.08 0.84
C GLU A 119 15.49 17.00 1.69
N PHE A 120 15.19 15.71 1.42
CA PHE A 120 15.82 14.58 2.13
C PHE A 120 16.80 13.80 1.27
N GLN A 121 17.01 14.19 0.01
CA GLN A 121 17.89 13.45 -0.91
C GLN A 121 19.38 13.58 -0.57
N GLU A 122 19.75 14.45 0.35
CA GLU A 122 21.12 14.58 0.87
C GLU A 122 21.28 13.99 2.29
N GLY A 123 20.31 13.21 2.75
CA GLY A 123 20.35 12.56 4.05
C GLY A 123 21.38 11.42 4.12
N GLU A 124 21.49 10.81 5.29
CA GLU A 124 22.39 9.68 5.52
C GLU A 124 21.89 8.44 4.76
N PRO A 125 22.74 7.73 4.00
CA PRO A 125 22.35 6.52 3.27
C PRO A 125 21.97 5.39 4.23
N LEU A 126 21.12 4.45 3.75
CA LEU A 126 20.72 3.27 4.52
C LEU A 126 21.84 2.23 4.60
N GLU A 127 22.73 2.20 3.61
CA GLU A 127 23.88 1.32 3.51
C GLU A 127 25.10 2.07 3.00
N TYR A 128 26.29 1.70 3.46
CA TYR A 128 27.55 2.26 3.01
C TYR A 128 28.19 1.35 1.95
N ASN A 129 27.52 1.16 0.83
CA ASN A 129 27.97 0.30 -0.27
C ASN A 129 28.62 1.12 -1.41
N TRP A 130 29.35 0.41 -2.29
CA TRP A 130 30.07 1.04 -3.40
C TRP A 130 29.16 1.62 -4.49
N ILE A 131 28.02 0.97 -4.76
CA ILE A 131 27.14 1.30 -5.89
C ILE A 131 26.37 2.61 -5.69
N THR A 132 26.26 3.08 -4.45
CA THR A 132 25.63 4.36 -4.12
C THR A 132 26.61 5.55 -4.18
N ARG A 133 27.90 5.30 -4.42
CA ARG A 133 28.92 6.36 -4.58
C ARG A 133 28.89 6.97 -5.98
N ALA A 134 29.24 8.25 -6.06
CA ALA A 134 29.33 8.97 -7.34
C ALA A 134 30.36 8.31 -8.25
N GLY A 135 30.00 8.16 -9.53
CA GLY A 135 30.88 7.54 -10.52
C GLY A 135 30.98 6.02 -10.46
N ALA A 136 30.18 5.35 -9.65
CA ALA A 136 30.18 3.89 -9.48
C ALA A 136 29.87 3.11 -10.78
N GLU A 137 29.38 3.77 -11.81
CA GLU A 137 29.13 3.19 -13.13
C GLU A 137 30.44 2.89 -13.90
N ASP A 138 31.55 3.60 -13.58
CA ASP A 138 32.86 3.35 -14.16
C ASP A 138 33.66 2.37 -13.30
N PHE A 139 33.60 1.09 -13.66
CA PHE A 139 34.33 0.03 -12.95
C PHE A 139 35.86 0.22 -12.97
N SER A 140 36.40 0.92 -13.95
CA SER A 140 37.86 1.18 -14.05
C SER A 140 38.31 2.19 -12.99
N ALA A 141 37.42 3.10 -12.59
CA ALA A 141 37.67 4.14 -11.60
C ALA A 141 37.38 3.71 -10.14
N LEU A 142 36.88 2.52 -9.90
CA LEU A 142 36.52 2.05 -8.53
C LEU A 142 37.71 1.93 -7.56
N VAL A 143 38.94 1.99 -8.07
CA VAL A 143 40.16 2.05 -7.24
C VAL A 143 40.40 3.42 -6.62
N ASP A 144 39.78 4.46 -7.18
CA ASP A 144 39.80 5.84 -6.71
C ASP A 144 38.52 6.09 -5.92
N TYR A 145 38.57 5.91 -4.61
CA TYR A 145 37.37 5.96 -3.76
C TYR A 145 36.76 7.35 -3.75
N ALA A 146 35.45 7.42 -4.05
CA ALA A 146 34.66 8.64 -4.02
C ALA A 146 33.97 8.83 -2.67
N ASP A 147 34.05 10.04 -2.11
CA ASP A 147 33.33 10.40 -0.88
C ASP A 147 31.89 10.82 -1.17
N ASP A 148 31.63 11.36 -2.36
CA ASP A 148 30.31 11.80 -2.78
C ASP A 148 29.39 10.62 -3.12
N TYR A 149 28.08 10.87 -3.04
CA TYR A 149 27.03 9.88 -3.35
C TYR A 149 26.37 10.15 -4.70
N GLN A 150 25.68 9.13 -5.21
CA GLN A 150 24.77 9.26 -6.36
C GLN A 150 23.72 10.34 -6.06
N PRO A 151 23.29 11.11 -7.07
CA PRO A 151 22.28 12.14 -6.89
C PRO A 151 20.89 11.58 -6.61
N GLY A 152 20.08 12.35 -5.88
CA GLY A 152 18.70 12.03 -5.60
C GLY A 152 18.54 10.83 -4.68
N ALA A 153 17.42 10.10 -4.82
CA ALA A 153 17.10 8.95 -3.98
C ALA A 153 18.04 7.75 -4.17
N ARG A 154 18.91 7.75 -5.19
CA ARG A 154 19.85 6.67 -5.46
C ARG A 154 20.82 6.38 -4.31
N ARG A 155 21.13 7.39 -3.47
CA ARG A 155 21.97 7.19 -2.28
C ARG A 155 21.35 6.26 -1.24
N TYR A 156 20.03 6.02 -1.33
CA TYR A 156 19.28 5.12 -0.43
C TYR A 156 19.10 3.71 -1.01
N ASP A 157 19.63 3.45 -2.21
CA ASP A 157 19.56 2.13 -2.79
C ASP A 157 20.35 1.10 -1.97
N MET A 158 19.80 -0.09 -1.88
CA MET A 158 20.53 -1.24 -1.33
C MET A 158 21.72 -1.62 -2.22
N GLY A 159 22.71 -2.26 -1.63
CA GLY A 159 23.82 -2.86 -2.37
C GLY A 159 23.31 -3.91 -3.34
N GLU A 160 24.06 -4.10 -4.45
CA GLU A 160 23.76 -5.09 -5.49
C GLU A 160 22.33 -4.97 -6.07
N ARG A 161 21.84 -3.73 -6.21
CA ARG A 161 20.51 -3.43 -6.77
C ARG A 161 20.32 -3.89 -8.23
N ALA A 162 21.40 -4.15 -8.96
CA ALA A 162 21.37 -4.62 -10.34
C ALA A 162 20.96 -6.09 -10.44
N ASN A 163 19.70 -6.39 -10.21
CA ASN A 163 19.18 -7.74 -10.29
C ASN A 163 18.70 -8.06 -11.71
N PHE A 164 19.52 -8.73 -12.51
CA PHE A 164 19.25 -9.05 -13.91
C PHE A 164 18.06 -9.97 -14.12
N SER A 165 17.66 -10.74 -13.12
CA SER A 165 16.48 -11.61 -13.19
C SER A 165 15.19 -10.87 -12.87
N LEU A 166 15.20 -9.98 -11.88
CA LEU A 166 13.98 -9.30 -11.40
C LEU A 166 13.67 -8.03 -12.18
N MET A 167 14.69 -7.28 -12.61
CA MET A 167 14.49 -5.99 -13.29
C MET A 167 13.68 -6.12 -14.59
N PRO A 168 13.96 -7.07 -15.51
CA PRO A 168 13.15 -7.23 -16.72
C PRO A 168 11.68 -7.57 -16.42
N MET A 169 11.42 -8.37 -15.37
CA MET A 169 10.05 -8.68 -14.95
C MET A 169 9.33 -7.45 -14.42
N ALA A 170 10.01 -6.62 -13.62
CA ALA A 170 9.43 -5.38 -13.11
C ALA A 170 9.15 -4.38 -14.24
N ILE A 171 10.08 -4.23 -15.19
CA ILE A 171 9.91 -3.35 -16.35
C ILE A 171 8.68 -3.77 -17.16
N ALA A 172 8.57 -5.05 -17.52
CA ALA A 172 7.41 -5.56 -18.28
C ALA A 172 6.09 -5.35 -17.54
N ALA A 173 6.07 -5.56 -16.23
CA ALA A 173 4.88 -5.33 -15.39
C ALA A 173 4.48 -3.86 -15.36
N LEU A 174 5.45 -2.94 -15.19
CA LEU A 174 5.18 -1.50 -15.16
C LEU A 174 4.73 -0.97 -16.52
N GLU A 175 5.36 -1.41 -17.62
CA GLU A 175 4.97 -1.05 -18.97
C GLU A 175 3.52 -1.48 -19.26
N GLN A 176 3.14 -2.70 -18.84
CA GLN A 176 1.77 -3.18 -18.98
C GLN A 176 0.76 -2.35 -18.17
N LEU A 177 1.09 -1.97 -16.94
CA LEU A 177 0.21 -1.12 -16.13
C LEU A 177 0.06 0.29 -16.72
N LEU A 178 1.13 0.83 -17.28
CA LEU A 178 1.11 2.14 -17.96
C LEU A 178 0.27 2.07 -19.25
N ASP A 179 0.37 0.97 -20.00
CA ASP A 179 -0.43 0.73 -21.21
C ASP A 179 -1.91 0.59 -20.88
N TRP A 180 -2.26 -0.12 -19.82
CA TRP A 180 -3.64 -0.26 -19.35
C TRP A 180 -4.22 1.04 -18.76
N GLY A 181 -3.37 1.91 -18.21
CA GLY A 181 -3.78 3.15 -17.55
C GLY A 181 -4.32 2.93 -16.13
N ILE A 182 -3.65 3.50 -15.13
CA ILE A 182 -4.01 3.28 -13.72
C ILE A 182 -5.41 3.79 -13.38
N ALA A 183 -5.85 4.88 -14.00
CA ALA A 183 -7.21 5.41 -13.82
C ALA A 183 -8.28 4.45 -14.35
N ASP A 184 -8.03 3.81 -15.49
CA ASP A 184 -8.95 2.85 -16.10
C ASP A 184 -8.99 1.54 -15.31
N ILE A 185 -7.84 1.10 -14.79
CA ILE A 185 -7.76 -0.02 -13.84
C ILE A 185 -8.63 0.27 -12.61
N GLN A 186 -8.45 1.43 -11.99
CA GLN A 186 -9.23 1.82 -10.81
C GLN A 186 -10.73 1.85 -11.12
N MET A 187 -11.14 2.47 -12.22
CA MET A 187 -12.55 2.55 -12.62
C MET A 187 -13.16 1.16 -12.81
N THR A 188 -12.47 0.27 -13.52
CA THR A 188 -12.90 -1.10 -13.76
C THR A 188 -13.04 -1.90 -12.47
N LEU A 189 -12.03 -1.83 -11.59
CA LEU A 189 -12.03 -2.56 -10.33
C LEU A 189 -13.06 -1.99 -9.34
N ALA A 190 -13.27 -0.67 -9.33
CA ALA A 190 -14.31 -0.04 -8.51
C ALA A 190 -15.72 -0.49 -8.91
N ALA A 191 -16.01 -0.58 -10.21
CA ALA A 191 -17.27 -1.12 -10.69
C ALA A 191 -17.43 -2.61 -10.29
N ARG A 192 -16.38 -3.40 -10.42
CA ARG A 192 -16.37 -4.83 -10.04
C ARG A 192 -16.63 -5.01 -8.55
N THR A 193 -15.92 -4.28 -7.69
CA THR A 193 -16.10 -4.39 -6.23
C THR A 193 -17.45 -3.82 -5.78
N ALA A 194 -18.02 -2.85 -6.48
CA ALA A 194 -19.37 -2.34 -6.20
C ALA A 194 -20.44 -3.40 -6.52
N ASP A 195 -20.33 -4.11 -7.65
CA ASP A 195 -21.23 -5.22 -7.99
C ASP A 195 -21.15 -6.35 -6.95
N ILE A 196 -19.94 -6.77 -6.57
CA ILE A 196 -19.74 -7.79 -5.52
C ILE A 196 -20.35 -7.32 -4.18
N ALA A 197 -20.13 -6.07 -3.78
CA ALA A 197 -20.67 -5.51 -2.55
C ALA A 197 -22.19 -5.58 -2.54
N GLY A 198 -22.86 -5.08 -3.59
CA GLY A 198 -24.33 -5.09 -3.68
C GLY A 198 -24.93 -6.50 -3.64
N LYS A 199 -24.30 -7.48 -4.32
CA LYS A 199 -24.72 -8.88 -4.25
C LYS A 199 -24.52 -9.48 -2.85
N CYS A 200 -23.44 -9.13 -2.15
CA CYS A 200 -23.10 -9.65 -0.83
C CYS A 200 -23.93 -9.05 0.31
N GLU A 201 -24.41 -7.81 0.17
CA GLU A 201 -25.32 -7.19 1.15
C GLU A 201 -26.58 -8.01 1.35
N SER A 202 -27.13 -8.59 0.28
CA SER A 202 -28.31 -9.47 0.33
C SER A 202 -28.07 -10.78 1.12
N LEU A 203 -26.79 -11.12 1.38
CA LEU A 203 -26.36 -12.28 2.16
C LEU A 203 -26.02 -11.92 3.63
N GLY A 204 -26.28 -10.68 4.06
CA GLY A 204 -25.96 -10.19 5.39
C GLY A 204 -24.47 -9.85 5.59
N LEU A 205 -23.73 -9.68 4.50
CA LEU A 205 -22.36 -9.15 4.55
C LEU A 205 -22.39 -7.61 4.43
N MET A 206 -21.55 -6.96 5.19
CA MET A 206 -21.51 -5.50 5.32
C MET A 206 -20.23 -4.94 4.71
N PRO A 207 -20.26 -4.41 3.46
CA PRO A 207 -19.17 -3.64 2.90
C PRO A 207 -19.10 -2.26 3.56
N LEU A 208 -17.93 -1.63 3.49
CA LEU A 208 -17.83 -0.21 3.75
C LEU A 208 -18.51 0.59 2.63
N PRO A 209 -19.05 1.78 2.92
CA PRO A 209 -19.50 2.72 1.89
C PRO A 209 -18.42 2.95 0.83
N GLN A 210 -18.82 3.09 -0.42
CA GLN A 210 -17.87 3.25 -1.53
C GLN A 210 -16.97 4.49 -1.36
N SER A 211 -17.45 5.53 -0.71
CA SER A 211 -16.69 6.76 -0.41
C SER A 211 -15.60 6.57 0.65
N LEU A 212 -15.69 5.51 1.46
CA LEU A 212 -14.74 5.23 2.55
C LEU A 212 -13.79 4.08 2.24
N ARG A 213 -13.79 3.52 1.03
CA ARG A 213 -12.94 2.39 0.63
C ARG A 213 -12.26 2.59 -0.72
N ALA A 214 -11.11 1.98 -0.87
CA ALA A 214 -10.41 1.91 -2.15
C ALA A 214 -11.23 1.11 -3.17
N GLY A 215 -11.31 1.60 -4.41
CA GLY A 215 -12.14 0.99 -5.45
C GLY A 215 -11.75 -0.44 -5.83
N HIS A 216 -10.50 -0.81 -5.69
CA HIS A 216 -9.96 -2.13 -6.03
C HIS A 216 -9.99 -3.13 -4.87
N PHE A 217 -10.42 -2.71 -3.67
CA PHE A 217 -10.27 -3.50 -2.45
C PHE A 217 -11.59 -3.52 -1.67
N LEU A 218 -12.14 -4.69 -1.43
CA LEU A 218 -13.41 -4.87 -0.74
C LEU A 218 -13.23 -5.72 0.51
N GLY A 219 -13.46 -5.11 1.68
CA GLY A 219 -13.63 -5.81 2.95
C GLY A 219 -15.11 -6.04 3.23
N LEU A 220 -15.48 -7.27 3.53
CA LEU A 220 -16.84 -7.66 3.88
C LEU A 220 -16.87 -8.17 5.32
N ARG A 221 -17.70 -7.59 6.16
CA ARG A 221 -17.90 -8.00 7.55
C ARG A 221 -19.29 -8.63 7.71
N ARG A 222 -19.51 -9.34 8.82
CA ARG A 222 -20.80 -9.90 9.17
C ARG A 222 -21.07 -9.68 10.65
N GLU A 223 -22.27 -9.32 10.99
CA GLU A 223 -22.72 -9.31 12.37
C GLU A 223 -22.61 -10.73 12.97
N GLY A 224 -22.10 -10.84 14.19
CA GLY A 224 -21.80 -12.13 14.81
C GLY A 224 -20.54 -12.83 14.28
N GLY A 225 -19.84 -12.25 13.30
CA GLY A 225 -18.59 -12.78 12.72
C GLY A 225 -18.78 -13.69 11.53
N LEU A 226 -17.66 -14.03 10.90
CA LEU A 226 -17.64 -14.97 9.76
C LEU A 226 -17.70 -16.42 10.23
N PRO A 227 -18.41 -17.32 9.52
CA PRO A 227 -18.51 -18.74 9.89
C PRO A 227 -17.14 -19.42 9.97
N LYS A 228 -16.99 -20.35 10.91
CA LYS A 228 -15.82 -21.24 10.93
C LYS A 228 -15.81 -22.12 9.68
N GLY A 229 -14.65 -22.38 9.12
CA GLY A 229 -14.51 -23.20 7.91
C GLY A 229 -14.86 -22.47 6.61
N LEU A 230 -15.17 -21.16 6.65
CA LEU A 230 -15.51 -20.37 5.46
C LEU A 230 -14.42 -20.45 4.38
N LEU A 231 -13.17 -20.24 4.75
CA LEU A 231 -12.06 -20.22 3.78
C LEU A 231 -11.79 -21.61 3.19
N GLU A 232 -11.87 -22.64 3.99
CA GLU A 232 -11.70 -24.04 3.55
C GLU A 232 -12.78 -24.44 2.53
N THR A 233 -14.03 -24.04 2.79
CA THR A 233 -15.16 -24.32 1.89
C THR A 233 -15.00 -23.56 0.56
N LEU A 234 -14.62 -22.27 0.61
CA LEU A 234 -14.37 -21.49 -0.59
C LEU A 234 -13.19 -22.03 -1.40
N LEU A 235 -12.12 -22.44 -0.72
CA LEU A 235 -10.95 -23.05 -1.35
C LEU A 235 -11.31 -24.37 -2.06
N ALA A 236 -12.16 -25.20 -1.46
CA ALA A 236 -12.64 -26.45 -2.08
C ALA A 236 -13.43 -26.20 -3.36
N GLU A 237 -14.08 -25.05 -3.49
CA GLU A 237 -14.74 -24.59 -4.73
C GLU A 237 -13.78 -23.83 -5.67
N GLY A 238 -12.47 -23.75 -5.37
CA GLY A 238 -11.47 -23.05 -6.20
C GLY A 238 -11.59 -21.53 -6.12
N ILE A 239 -12.07 -21.00 -4.97
CA ILE A 239 -12.18 -19.56 -4.71
C ILE A 239 -11.10 -19.16 -3.71
N TYR A 240 -10.15 -18.33 -4.16
CA TYR A 240 -8.97 -17.91 -3.40
C TYR A 240 -9.15 -16.51 -2.85
N ILE A 241 -9.59 -16.40 -1.61
CA ILE A 241 -9.74 -15.15 -0.87
C ILE A 241 -9.15 -15.30 0.52
N SER A 242 -9.16 -14.25 1.33
CA SER A 242 -8.55 -14.29 2.66
C SER A 242 -9.39 -13.55 3.69
N VAL A 243 -9.24 -13.94 4.95
CA VAL A 243 -9.76 -13.19 6.10
C VAL A 243 -8.61 -12.46 6.78
N ARG A 244 -8.83 -11.20 7.16
CA ARG A 244 -7.91 -10.40 7.97
C ARG A 244 -8.70 -9.70 9.08
N GLY A 245 -8.36 -10.02 10.34
CA GLY A 245 -9.21 -9.62 11.46
C GLY A 245 -10.63 -10.16 11.28
N SER A 246 -11.63 -9.29 11.30
CA SER A 246 -13.05 -9.62 11.08
C SER A 246 -13.51 -9.48 9.64
N SER A 247 -12.64 -9.11 8.69
CA SER A 247 -12.99 -8.83 7.29
C SER A 247 -12.63 -9.99 6.36
N LEU A 248 -13.62 -10.46 5.59
CA LEU A 248 -13.40 -11.24 4.39
C LEU A 248 -12.89 -10.29 3.29
N ARG A 249 -11.68 -10.53 2.82
CA ARG A 249 -11.00 -9.69 1.82
C ARG A 249 -11.24 -10.20 0.42
N VAL A 250 -11.90 -9.40 -0.41
CA VAL A 250 -12.12 -9.66 -1.82
C VAL A 250 -11.34 -8.61 -2.64
N THR A 251 -10.35 -9.07 -3.38
CA THR A 251 -9.43 -8.22 -4.13
C THR A 251 -9.36 -8.71 -5.58
N PRO A 252 -10.41 -8.45 -6.40
CA PRO A 252 -10.42 -8.84 -7.81
C PRO A 252 -9.39 -8.06 -8.60
N HIS A 253 -8.99 -8.61 -9.74
CA HIS A 253 -8.18 -7.90 -10.74
C HIS A 253 -8.84 -7.95 -12.11
N LEU A 254 -8.23 -7.35 -13.13
CA LEU A 254 -8.79 -7.25 -14.49
C LEU A 254 -9.09 -8.60 -15.15
N PHE A 255 -8.43 -9.68 -14.73
CA PHE A 255 -8.68 -11.04 -15.23
C PHE A 255 -9.95 -11.68 -14.65
N ASN A 256 -10.52 -11.15 -13.56
CA ASN A 256 -11.77 -11.67 -13.03
C ASN A 256 -12.96 -11.14 -13.83
N ASN A 257 -13.92 -12.01 -14.11
CA ASN A 257 -15.12 -11.72 -14.90
C ASN A 257 -16.42 -11.94 -14.09
N ASP A 258 -17.57 -11.76 -14.71
CA ASP A 258 -18.86 -11.89 -14.04
C ASP A 258 -19.14 -13.31 -13.55
N ALA A 259 -18.65 -14.33 -14.26
CA ALA A 259 -18.79 -15.72 -13.83
C ALA A 259 -18.01 -16.00 -12.53
N ASP A 260 -16.85 -15.36 -12.34
CA ASP A 260 -16.10 -15.46 -11.09
C ASP A 260 -16.87 -14.81 -9.92
N VAL A 261 -17.51 -13.67 -10.18
CA VAL A 261 -18.35 -12.98 -9.20
C VAL A 261 -19.56 -13.84 -8.83
N ASP A 262 -20.26 -14.37 -9.82
CA ASP A 262 -21.46 -15.22 -9.60
C ASP A 262 -21.08 -16.49 -8.84
N LYS A 263 -19.93 -17.09 -9.15
CA LYS A 263 -19.39 -18.25 -8.43
C LYS A 263 -19.11 -17.92 -6.97
N LEU A 264 -18.47 -16.79 -6.68
CA LEU A 264 -18.21 -16.32 -5.31
C LEU A 264 -19.51 -16.13 -4.53
N VAL A 265 -20.48 -15.41 -5.11
CA VAL A 265 -21.78 -15.13 -4.48
C VAL A 265 -22.57 -16.41 -4.23
N ALA A 266 -22.60 -17.34 -5.18
CA ALA A 266 -23.25 -18.63 -5.04
C ALA A 266 -22.63 -19.48 -3.92
N ALA A 267 -21.29 -19.49 -3.81
CA ALA A 267 -20.59 -20.19 -2.75
C ALA A 267 -20.88 -19.56 -1.38
N LEU A 268 -20.80 -18.24 -1.27
CA LEU A 268 -21.13 -17.52 -0.05
C LEU A 268 -22.57 -17.80 0.40
N LYS A 269 -23.53 -17.80 -0.51
CA LYS A 269 -24.95 -18.08 -0.21
C LYS A 269 -25.19 -19.46 0.39
N LYS A 270 -24.33 -20.46 0.09
CA LYS A 270 -24.45 -21.81 0.67
C LYS A 270 -23.88 -21.89 2.09
N ILE A 271 -22.99 -20.96 2.46
CA ILE A 271 -22.20 -21.02 3.69
C ILE A 271 -22.76 -20.09 4.77
N LEU A 272 -23.32 -18.95 4.36
CA LEU A 272 -23.84 -17.90 5.25
C LEU A 272 -25.28 -18.12 5.64
#